data_d96ad938904c10e08b4d00012b1729f2
#
_entry.id   d96ad938904c10e08b4d00012b1729f2
#
_cell.length_a   1.000
_cell.length_b   1.000
_cell.length_c   1.000
_cell.angle_alpha   90.00
_cell.angle_beta   90.00
_cell.angle_gamma   90.00
#
_symmetry.space_group_name_H-M   'P 1'
#
loop_
_entity.id
_entity.type
_entity.pdbx_description
1 polymer ?
#
loop_
_entity_poly.entity_id
_entity_poly.type
_entity_poly.pdbx_seq_one_letter_code
_entity_poly.pdbx_strand_id
1 'polypeptide(L)'
;RRRAGRAALAASAMFLPGIGSVVIMLVMAIAYSDEVQAAIGLGGSTAAIVTVVASTIGIAAGAVQGYFGGRTDLVFQRVLEIWASTPSLYVIIILFAILGRSFWLLVFVTILFGWPALVGVVRAEFLRARNFEYVRAARALGVSDRKIMFRHILPNAMVATLTMMPFVVTGTISGLAALDYLGYGLPAGSASLGEMALQAKQNLQAPWLAFTSFFTFAIMLSLLVFIFEGIRDAFDPRKTFR
;
A
#
# COMPACT_ATOMS: atom_id res chain seq x y z
N ARG A 1 2.72 9.13 -30.04
CA ARG A 1 1.26 9.21 -29.78
C ARG A 1 0.80 8.38 -28.58
N ARG A 2 1.35 7.18 -28.30
CA ARG A 2 1.00 6.39 -27.10
C ARG A 2 1.44 7.06 -25.77
N ARG A 3 2.59 7.78 -25.73
CA ARG A 3 3.05 8.48 -24.51
C ARG A 3 2.18 9.70 -24.15
N ALA A 4 1.70 10.46 -25.13
CA ALA A 4 0.85 11.62 -24.89
C ALA A 4 -0.57 11.25 -24.39
N GLY A 5 -1.16 10.15 -24.88
CA GLY A 5 -2.44 9.64 -24.38
C GLY A 5 -2.37 9.15 -22.93
N ARG A 6 -1.23 8.63 -22.55
CA ARG A 6 -0.98 8.13 -21.20
C ARG A 6 -0.80 9.28 -20.18
N ALA A 7 -0.10 10.36 -20.57
CA ALA A 7 0.02 11.56 -19.75
C ALA A 7 -1.32 12.29 -19.57
N ALA A 8 -2.19 12.29 -20.57
CA ALA A 8 -3.54 12.84 -20.49
C ALA A 8 -4.46 12.02 -19.56
N LEU A 9 -4.33 10.69 -19.54
CA LEU A 9 -5.05 9.82 -18.59
C LEU A 9 -4.56 10.01 -17.14
N ALA A 10 -3.25 10.18 -16.95
CA ALA A 10 -2.70 10.51 -15.63
C ALA A 10 -3.18 11.88 -15.14
N ALA A 11 -3.23 12.88 -16.02
CA ALA A 11 -3.74 14.21 -15.69
C ALA A 11 -5.24 14.20 -15.37
N SER A 12 -6.06 13.40 -16.08
CA SER A 12 -7.49 13.27 -15.79
C SER A 12 -7.77 12.53 -14.48
N ALA A 13 -6.91 11.58 -14.08
CA ALA A 13 -6.97 10.90 -12.80
C ALA A 13 -6.68 11.84 -11.61
N MET A 14 -5.87 12.90 -11.83
CA MET A 14 -5.60 13.94 -10.83
C MET A 14 -6.84 14.75 -10.43
N PHE A 15 -7.87 14.82 -11.29
CA PHE A 15 -9.10 15.57 -11.02
C PHE A 15 -10.24 14.73 -10.42
N LEU A 16 -10.05 13.41 -10.21
CA LEU A 16 -11.05 12.59 -9.53
C LEU A 16 -10.87 12.71 -8.00
N PRO A 17 -11.76 13.43 -7.30
CA PRO A 17 -11.65 13.57 -5.85
C PRO A 17 -12.03 12.25 -5.17
N GLY A 18 -11.11 11.65 -4.45
CA GLY A 18 -11.42 10.52 -3.59
C GLY A 18 -10.44 9.34 -3.65
N ILE A 19 -10.80 8.25 -2.99
CA ILE A 19 -10.04 6.98 -2.92
C ILE A 19 -9.62 6.51 -4.32
N GLY A 20 -10.47 6.72 -5.32
CA GLY A 20 -10.20 6.37 -6.72
C GLY A 20 -8.93 7.00 -7.30
N SER A 21 -8.63 8.26 -6.96
CA SER A 21 -7.42 8.92 -7.49
C SER A 21 -6.15 8.35 -6.90
N VAL A 22 -6.15 7.96 -5.62
CA VAL A 22 -4.99 7.34 -4.97
C VAL A 22 -4.78 5.92 -5.47
N VAL A 23 -5.86 5.15 -5.59
CA VAL A 23 -5.82 3.80 -6.16
C VAL A 23 -5.35 3.86 -7.62
N ILE A 24 -5.89 4.79 -8.42
CA ILE A 24 -5.47 4.97 -9.82
C ILE A 24 -4.03 5.45 -9.90
N MET A 25 -3.59 6.37 -9.05
CA MET A 25 -2.19 6.79 -9.00
C MET A 25 -1.23 5.66 -8.63
N LEU A 26 -1.60 4.85 -7.64
CA LEU A 26 -0.81 3.68 -7.24
C LEU A 26 -0.75 2.64 -8.37
N VAL A 27 -1.90 2.32 -8.98
CA VAL A 27 -1.99 1.44 -10.14
C VAL A 27 -1.20 2.02 -11.31
N MET A 28 -1.28 3.33 -11.54
CA MET A 28 -0.51 3.99 -12.61
C MET A 28 0.98 4.03 -12.30
N ALA A 29 1.41 4.36 -11.08
CA ALA A 29 2.83 4.34 -10.71
C ALA A 29 3.44 2.95 -10.88
N ILE A 30 2.67 1.90 -10.59
CA ILE A 30 3.08 0.51 -10.72
C ILE A 30 2.92 0.00 -12.17
N ALA A 31 1.84 0.38 -12.87
CA ALA A 31 1.61 0.01 -14.28
C ALA A 31 2.53 0.77 -15.26
N TYR A 32 3.00 1.96 -14.90
CA TYR A 32 3.93 2.76 -15.73
C TYR A 32 5.37 2.28 -15.67
N SER A 33 5.69 1.42 -14.73
CA SER A 33 7.01 0.82 -14.63
C SER A 33 7.07 -0.52 -15.37
N ASP A 34 6.79 -0.54 -16.69
CA ASP A 34 7.08 -1.73 -17.51
C ASP A 34 8.52 -2.20 -17.26
N GLU A 35 9.44 -1.26 -17.04
CA GLU A 35 10.84 -1.54 -16.67
C GLU A 35 10.97 -2.08 -15.25
N VAL A 36 10.19 -1.56 -14.29
CA VAL A 36 10.15 -2.07 -12.92
C VAL A 36 9.42 -3.42 -12.86
N GLN A 37 8.33 -3.58 -13.62
CA GLN A 37 7.64 -4.87 -13.73
C GLN A 37 8.52 -5.94 -14.38
N ALA A 38 9.30 -5.59 -15.40
CA ALA A 38 10.26 -6.51 -16.01
C ALA A 38 11.39 -6.89 -15.04
N ALA A 39 11.82 -5.94 -14.18
CA ALA A 39 12.88 -6.17 -13.20
C ALA A 39 12.39 -6.92 -11.94
N ILE A 40 11.13 -6.72 -11.53
CA ILE A 40 10.56 -7.30 -10.29
C ILE A 40 9.74 -8.58 -10.60
N GLY A 41 9.42 -8.84 -11.87
CA GLY A 41 8.67 -10.03 -12.28
C GLY A 41 7.27 -10.13 -11.66
N LEU A 42 6.80 -11.35 -11.46
CA LEU A 42 5.50 -11.63 -10.81
C LEU A 42 5.40 -11.07 -9.38
N GLY A 43 6.52 -10.94 -8.67
CA GLY A 43 6.58 -10.37 -7.34
C GLY A 43 6.14 -8.91 -7.29
N GLY A 44 6.50 -8.11 -8.31
CA GLY A 44 6.13 -6.69 -8.40
C GLY A 44 4.63 -6.48 -8.65
N SER A 45 4.05 -7.23 -9.57
CA SER A 45 2.61 -7.17 -9.83
C SER A 45 1.78 -7.62 -8.61
N THR A 46 2.26 -8.64 -7.90
CA THR A 46 1.64 -9.12 -6.65
C THR A 46 1.70 -8.05 -5.57
N ALA A 47 2.87 -7.45 -5.36
CA ALA A 47 3.04 -6.36 -4.40
C ALA A 47 2.12 -5.17 -4.71
N ALA A 48 1.95 -4.86 -6.00
CA ALA A 48 1.05 -3.84 -6.47
C ALA A 48 -0.41 -4.10 -6.09
N ILE A 49 -0.93 -5.27 -6.46
CA ILE A 49 -2.30 -5.68 -6.17
C ILE A 49 -2.55 -5.65 -4.66
N VAL A 50 -1.64 -6.27 -3.90
CA VAL A 50 -1.73 -6.31 -2.43
C VAL A 50 -1.74 -4.92 -1.84
N THR A 51 -0.80 -4.05 -2.25
CA THR A 51 -0.71 -2.68 -1.72
C THR A 51 -1.97 -1.88 -2.02
N VAL A 52 -2.47 -1.93 -3.25
CA VAL A 52 -3.70 -1.20 -3.65
C VAL A 52 -4.90 -1.65 -2.84
N VAL A 53 -5.13 -2.97 -2.76
CA VAL A 53 -6.31 -3.52 -2.08
C VAL A 53 -6.22 -3.31 -0.57
N ALA A 54 -5.09 -3.65 0.05
CA ALA A 54 -4.88 -3.48 1.49
C ALA A 54 -4.96 -2.00 1.91
N SER A 55 -4.35 -1.09 1.13
CA SER A 55 -4.42 0.35 1.38
C SER A 55 -5.86 0.88 1.27
N THR A 56 -6.63 0.43 0.28
CA THR A 56 -8.03 0.83 0.11
C THR A 56 -8.86 0.43 1.33
N ILE A 57 -8.69 -0.82 1.80
CA ILE A 57 -9.37 -1.32 3.01
C ILE A 57 -8.93 -0.51 4.24
N GLY A 58 -7.63 -0.29 4.40
CA GLY A 58 -7.08 0.47 5.52
C GLY A 58 -7.55 1.92 5.55
N ILE A 59 -7.58 2.59 4.40
CA ILE A 59 -8.10 3.95 4.26
C ILE A 59 -9.60 4.00 4.62
N ALA A 60 -10.40 3.07 4.11
CA ALA A 60 -11.83 3.01 4.41
C ALA A 60 -12.09 2.78 5.90
N ALA A 61 -11.38 1.82 6.52
CA ALA A 61 -11.48 1.52 7.94
C ALA A 61 -11.05 2.73 8.81
N GLY A 62 -9.91 3.36 8.50
CA GLY A 62 -9.43 4.54 9.20
C GLY A 62 -10.37 5.74 9.07
N ALA A 63 -10.93 5.95 7.87
CA ALA A 63 -11.91 7.02 7.62
C ALA A 63 -13.18 6.82 8.45
N VAL A 64 -13.74 5.62 8.50
CA VAL A 64 -14.92 5.30 9.31
C VAL A 64 -14.63 5.50 10.79
N GLN A 65 -13.53 4.96 11.30
CA GLN A 65 -13.13 5.13 12.70
C GLN A 65 -12.98 6.61 13.07
N GLY A 66 -12.20 7.35 12.29
CA GLY A 66 -11.89 8.75 12.56
C GLY A 66 -13.09 9.67 12.43
N TYR A 67 -13.99 9.41 11.44
CA TYR A 67 -15.17 10.25 11.24
C TYR A 67 -16.21 10.08 12.34
N PHE A 68 -16.62 8.85 12.61
CA PHE A 68 -17.66 8.58 13.62
C PHE A 68 -17.11 8.69 15.04
N GLY A 69 -15.91 8.20 15.29
CA GLY A 69 -15.29 8.25 16.62
C GLY A 69 -16.05 7.45 17.68
N GLY A 70 -15.86 7.81 18.94
CA GLY A 70 -16.61 7.24 20.08
C GLY A 70 -16.59 5.72 20.12
N ARG A 71 -17.76 5.07 20.22
CA ARG A 71 -17.87 3.61 20.30
C ARG A 71 -17.37 2.90 19.04
N THR A 72 -17.61 3.46 17.87
CA THR A 72 -17.11 2.90 16.59
C THR A 72 -15.59 2.82 16.61
N ASP A 73 -14.95 3.90 16.98
CA ASP A 73 -13.50 3.96 17.09
C ASP A 73 -12.96 2.94 18.12
N LEU A 74 -13.56 2.88 19.29
CA LEU A 74 -13.15 1.92 20.34
C LEU A 74 -13.24 0.46 19.87
N VAL A 75 -14.34 0.07 19.22
CA VAL A 75 -14.51 -1.29 18.69
C VAL A 75 -13.45 -1.62 17.65
N PHE A 76 -13.24 -0.73 16.70
CA PHE A 76 -12.21 -0.96 15.67
C PHE A 76 -10.80 -1.03 16.27
N GLN A 77 -10.48 -0.20 17.28
CA GLN A 77 -9.18 -0.27 17.95
C GLN A 77 -9.00 -1.63 18.65
N ARG A 78 -10.03 -2.17 19.30
CA ARG A 78 -9.97 -3.52 19.90
C ARG A 78 -9.75 -4.61 18.85
N VAL A 79 -10.43 -4.50 17.71
CA VAL A 79 -10.21 -5.43 16.59
C VAL A 79 -8.75 -5.33 16.10
N LEU A 80 -8.22 -4.12 15.92
CA LEU A 80 -6.85 -3.91 15.48
C LEU A 80 -5.82 -4.43 16.49
N GLU A 81 -6.05 -4.24 17.79
CA GLU A 81 -5.19 -4.76 18.86
C GLU A 81 -5.14 -6.30 18.84
N ILE A 82 -6.28 -6.97 18.74
CA ILE A 82 -6.36 -8.42 18.62
C ILE A 82 -5.66 -8.88 17.34
N TRP A 83 -5.89 -8.16 16.23
CA TRP A 83 -5.27 -8.48 14.94
C TRP A 83 -3.75 -8.34 14.99
N ALA A 84 -3.24 -7.25 15.57
CA ALA A 84 -1.82 -7.00 15.71
C ALA A 84 -1.11 -7.95 16.68
N SER A 85 -1.83 -8.49 17.67
CA SER A 85 -1.28 -9.51 18.58
C SER A 85 -1.15 -10.89 17.93
N THR A 86 -1.77 -11.10 16.77
CA THR A 86 -1.70 -12.37 16.03
C THR A 86 -0.38 -12.45 15.26
N PRO A 87 0.47 -13.45 15.50
CA PRO A 87 1.74 -13.59 14.78
C PRO A 87 1.48 -14.01 13.33
N SER A 88 1.41 -13.01 12.44
CA SER A 88 0.99 -13.17 11.03
C SER A 88 1.78 -14.25 10.28
N LEU A 89 3.09 -14.31 10.50
CA LEU A 89 3.96 -15.29 9.82
C LEU A 89 3.52 -16.73 10.13
N TYR A 90 3.21 -17.03 11.39
CA TYR A 90 2.76 -18.38 11.76
C TYR A 90 1.42 -18.73 11.13
N VAL A 91 0.47 -17.79 11.14
CA VAL A 91 -0.82 -18.01 10.48
C VAL A 91 -0.64 -18.27 8.98
N ILE A 92 0.22 -17.50 8.31
CA ILE A 92 0.53 -17.69 6.90
C ILE A 92 1.12 -19.07 6.65
N ILE A 93 2.11 -19.50 7.43
CA ILE A 93 2.73 -20.82 7.30
C ILE A 93 1.70 -21.94 7.49
N ILE A 94 0.84 -21.84 8.51
CA ILE A 94 -0.21 -22.83 8.78
C ILE A 94 -1.20 -22.90 7.62
N LEU A 95 -1.65 -21.74 7.11
CA LEU A 95 -2.59 -21.72 5.99
C LEU A 95 -1.99 -22.36 4.73
N PHE A 96 -0.71 -22.08 4.42
CA PHE A 96 -0.03 -22.71 3.29
C PHE A 96 0.20 -24.21 3.49
N ALA A 97 0.42 -24.65 4.74
CA ALA A 97 0.58 -26.07 5.04
C ALA A 97 -0.73 -26.87 4.85
N ILE A 98 -1.87 -26.24 5.19
CA ILE A 98 -3.19 -26.90 5.11
C ILE A 98 -3.80 -26.79 3.70
N LEU A 99 -3.76 -25.61 3.09
CA LEU A 99 -4.46 -25.30 1.84
C LEU A 99 -3.57 -25.47 0.60
N GLY A 100 -2.28 -25.71 0.81
CA GLY A 100 -1.30 -25.76 -0.27
C GLY A 100 -0.87 -24.37 -0.75
N ARG A 101 0.16 -24.34 -1.61
CA ARG A 101 0.70 -23.09 -2.16
C ARG A 101 -0.13 -22.64 -3.36
N SER A 102 -0.65 -21.41 -3.30
CA SER A 102 -1.43 -20.80 -4.36
C SER A 102 -1.14 -19.31 -4.44
N PHE A 103 -1.04 -18.77 -5.66
CA PHE A 103 -0.93 -17.34 -5.90
C PHE A 103 -2.05 -16.56 -5.21
N TRP A 104 -3.29 -17.00 -5.37
CA TRP A 104 -4.44 -16.32 -4.78
C TRP A 104 -4.45 -16.38 -3.25
N LEU A 105 -3.98 -17.49 -2.67
CA LEU A 105 -3.83 -17.59 -1.23
C LEU A 105 -2.75 -16.62 -0.72
N LEU A 106 -1.63 -16.48 -1.43
CA LEU A 106 -0.58 -15.52 -1.11
C LEU A 106 -1.12 -14.08 -1.11
N VAL A 107 -1.81 -13.70 -2.18
CA VAL A 107 -2.46 -12.38 -2.29
C VAL A 107 -3.43 -12.16 -1.14
N PHE A 108 -4.31 -13.13 -0.89
CA PHE A 108 -5.32 -13.04 0.16
C PHE A 108 -4.70 -12.85 1.56
N VAL A 109 -3.75 -13.69 1.95
CA VAL A 109 -3.16 -13.62 3.29
C VAL A 109 -2.33 -12.35 3.48
N THR A 110 -1.66 -11.88 2.42
CA THR A 110 -0.88 -10.64 2.49
C THR A 110 -1.79 -9.41 2.62
N ILE A 111 -2.93 -9.38 1.93
CA ILE A 111 -3.97 -8.35 2.11
C ILE A 111 -4.54 -8.43 3.53
N LEU A 112 -4.85 -9.65 3.99
CA LEU A 112 -5.45 -9.91 5.30
C LEU A 112 -4.62 -9.33 6.45
N PHE A 113 -3.31 -9.36 6.36
CA PHE A 113 -2.41 -8.78 7.38
C PHE A 113 -1.88 -7.39 7.02
N GLY A 114 -2.00 -6.96 5.76
CA GLY A 114 -1.48 -5.66 5.28
C GLY A 114 -2.42 -4.48 5.49
N TRP A 115 -3.75 -4.69 5.53
CA TRP A 115 -4.72 -3.60 5.60
C TRP A 115 -4.61 -2.65 6.81
N PRO A 116 -4.11 -3.05 8.00
CA PRO A 116 -4.01 -2.15 9.14
C PRO A 116 -2.96 -1.04 8.97
N ALA A 117 -2.03 -1.19 8.04
CA ALA A 117 -0.87 -0.31 7.90
C ALA A 117 -1.21 1.19 7.80
N LEU A 118 -2.31 1.53 7.10
CA LEU A 118 -2.73 2.92 6.92
C LEU A 118 -3.84 3.37 7.87
N VAL A 119 -4.46 2.44 8.60
CA VAL A 119 -5.63 2.74 9.43
C VAL A 119 -5.33 3.85 10.44
N GLY A 120 -4.21 3.77 11.14
CA GLY A 120 -3.84 4.72 12.18
C GLY A 120 -3.66 6.14 11.66
N VAL A 121 -2.98 6.30 10.53
CA VAL A 121 -2.71 7.60 9.91
C VAL A 121 -4.01 8.24 9.42
N VAL A 122 -4.81 7.49 8.66
CA VAL A 122 -6.08 7.98 8.12
C VAL A 122 -7.06 8.30 9.24
N ARG A 123 -7.14 7.45 10.27
CA ARG A 123 -7.94 7.69 11.46
C ARG A 123 -7.56 9.02 12.15
N ALA A 124 -6.28 9.26 12.36
CA ALA A 124 -5.80 10.48 13.00
C ALA A 124 -6.20 11.74 12.19
N GLU A 125 -6.03 11.70 10.87
CA GLU A 125 -6.41 12.80 9.98
C GLU A 125 -7.93 13.05 10.00
N PHE A 126 -8.75 12.00 10.00
CA PHE A 126 -10.20 12.14 10.07
C PHE A 126 -10.68 12.64 11.45
N LEU A 127 -10.09 12.18 12.55
CA LEU A 127 -10.36 12.69 13.90
C LEU A 127 -10.05 14.16 14.01
N ARG A 128 -8.97 14.63 13.40
CA ARG A 128 -8.58 16.04 13.35
C ARG A 128 -9.56 16.85 12.49
N ALA A 129 -9.73 16.39 11.24
CA ALA A 129 -10.46 17.15 10.22
C ALA A 129 -11.96 17.26 10.49
N ARG A 130 -12.60 16.28 11.14
CA ARG A 130 -14.04 16.32 11.46
C ARG A 130 -14.43 17.50 12.35
N ASN A 131 -13.47 18.11 13.05
CA ASN A 131 -13.67 19.24 13.95
C ASN A 131 -13.42 20.59 13.26
N PHE A 132 -12.97 20.61 12.01
CA PHE A 132 -12.72 21.85 11.28
C PHE A 132 -14.02 22.57 10.93
N GLU A 133 -13.95 23.89 10.84
CA GLU A 133 -15.11 24.76 10.61
C GLU A 133 -15.85 24.43 9.31
N TYR A 134 -15.13 24.14 8.23
CA TYR A 134 -15.74 23.79 6.96
C TYR A 134 -16.56 22.49 7.03
N VAL A 135 -16.15 21.53 7.86
CA VAL A 135 -16.90 20.28 8.08
C VAL A 135 -18.14 20.55 8.93
N ARG A 136 -18.01 21.39 9.96
CA ARG A 136 -19.13 21.80 10.81
C ARG A 136 -20.17 22.57 9.99
N ALA A 137 -19.72 23.50 9.14
CA ALA A 137 -20.59 24.25 8.24
C ALA A 137 -21.33 23.32 7.25
N ALA A 138 -20.61 22.38 6.62
CA ALA A 138 -21.22 21.40 5.71
C ALA A 138 -22.31 20.56 6.41
N ARG A 139 -22.04 20.15 7.66
CA ARG A 139 -23.01 19.40 8.47
C ARG A 139 -24.22 20.24 8.83
N ALA A 140 -24.03 21.51 9.20
CA ALA A 140 -25.11 22.44 9.49
C ALA A 140 -26.02 22.72 8.26
N LEU A 141 -25.44 22.67 7.06
CA LEU A 141 -26.14 22.77 5.77
C LEU A 141 -26.82 21.45 5.34
N GLY A 142 -26.83 20.42 6.16
CA GLY A 142 -27.48 19.15 5.88
C GLY A 142 -26.75 18.25 4.86
N VAL A 143 -25.49 18.49 4.59
CA VAL A 143 -24.69 17.62 3.71
C VAL A 143 -24.53 16.23 4.36
N SER A 144 -24.81 15.18 3.60
CA SER A 144 -24.73 13.80 4.10
C SER A 144 -23.32 13.43 4.54
N ASP A 145 -23.19 12.59 5.59
CA ASP A 145 -21.92 12.13 6.14
C ASP A 145 -21.00 11.51 5.08
N ARG A 146 -21.57 10.69 4.19
CA ARG A 146 -20.83 10.10 3.07
C ARG A 146 -20.17 11.18 2.19
N LYS A 147 -20.92 12.24 1.85
CA LYS A 147 -20.40 13.34 1.03
C LYS A 147 -19.34 14.14 1.79
N ILE A 148 -19.53 14.36 3.09
CA ILE A 148 -18.54 15.01 3.95
C ILE A 148 -17.22 14.18 3.99
N MET A 149 -17.32 12.88 4.24
CA MET A 149 -16.17 12.00 4.31
C MET A 149 -15.37 11.99 3.00
N PHE A 150 -16.05 11.73 1.86
CA PHE A 150 -15.36 11.52 0.59
C PHE A 150 -14.97 12.80 -0.14
N ARG A 151 -15.75 13.86 -0.02
CA ARG A 151 -15.52 15.10 -0.78
C ARG A 151 -14.82 16.20 0.01
N HIS A 152 -14.96 16.21 1.33
CA HIS A 152 -14.41 17.30 2.15
C HIS A 152 -13.23 16.85 3.02
N ILE A 153 -13.24 15.64 3.61
CA ILE A 153 -12.20 15.20 4.52
C ILE A 153 -11.13 14.38 3.79
N LEU A 154 -11.55 13.36 3.05
CA LEU A 154 -10.61 12.40 2.44
C LEU A 154 -9.56 13.06 1.55
N PRO A 155 -9.87 14.02 0.65
CA PRO A 155 -8.85 14.65 -0.18
C PRO A 155 -7.71 15.31 0.63
N ASN A 156 -8.06 15.91 1.76
CA ASN A 156 -7.08 16.53 2.65
C ASN A 156 -6.29 15.49 3.47
N ALA A 157 -6.95 14.41 3.90
CA ALA A 157 -6.32 13.31 4.62
C ALA A 157 -5.34 12.52 3.73
N MET A 158 -5.53 12.56 2.40
CA MET A 158 -4.67 11.85 1.45
C MET A 158 -3.23 12.36 1.43
N VAL A 159 -2.97 13.62 1.76
CA VAL A 159 -1.60 14.15 1.82
C VAL A 159 -0.76 13.35 2.82
N ALA A 160 -1.28 13.14 4.04
CA ALA A 160 -0.59 12.35 5.06
C ALA A 160 -0.51 10.86 4.66
N THR A 161 -1.56 10.32 4.04
CA THR A 161 -1.58 8.94 3.55
C THR A 161 -0.53 8.70 2.48
N LEU A 162 -0.39 9.60 1.50
CA LEU A 162 0.63 9.53 0.45
C LEU A 162 2.05 9.58 1.02
N THR A 163 2.27 10.32 2.10
CA THR A 163 3.56 10.35 2.80
C THR A 163 3.94 8.97 3.38
N MET A 164 2.96 8.14 3.74
CA MET A 164 3.20 6.79 4.27
C MET A 164 3.28 5.71 3.17
N MET A 165 2.84 6.00 1.95
CA MET A 165 2.81 5.03 0.84
C MET A 165 4.17 4.38 0.54
N PRO A 166 5.31 5.10 0.49
CA PRO A 166 6.61 4.48 0.28
C PRO A 166 6.87 3.33 1.26
N PHE A 167 6.57 3.57 2.54
CA PHE A 167 6.79 2.59 3.60
C PHE A 167 5.85 1.38 3.47
N VAL A 168 4.60 1.60 3.04
CA VAL A 168 3.64 0.51 2.81
C VAL A 168 4.09 -0.35 1.63
N VAL A 169 4.48 0.28 0.50
CA VAL A 169 4.94 -0.44 -0.69
C VAL A 169 6.21 -1.22 -0.40
N THR A 170 7.22 -0.57 0.18
CA THR A 170 8.50 -1.23 0.52
C THR A 170 8.30 -2.34 1.53
N GLY A 171 7.41 -2.15 2.52
CA GLY A 171 7.03 -3.17 3.49
C GLY A 171 6.34 -4.38 2.85
N THR A 172 5.43 -4.14 1.89
CA THR A 172 4.75 -5.21 1.14
C THR A 172 5.74 -6.02 0.29
N ILE A 173 6.62 -5.34 -0.45
CA ILE A 173 7.65 -6.00 -1.27
C ILE A 173 8.59 -6.82 -0.39
N SER A 174 9.06 -6.24 0.74
CA SER A 174 9.94 -6.94 1.68
C SER A 174 9.25 -8.15 2.31
N GLY A 175 7.98 -8.02 2.68
CA GLY A 175 7.17 -9.13 3.23
C GLY A 175 7.00 -10.27 2.23
N LEU A 176 6.68 -9.97 0.97
CA LEU A 176 6.58 -10.97 -0.10
C LEU A 176 7.91 -11.65 -0.36
N ALA A 177 9.01 -10.88 -0.44
CA ALA A 177 10.35 -11.45 -0.63
C ALA A 177 10.77 -12.35 0.54
N ALA A 178 10.40 -11.99 1.77
CA ALA A 178 10.63 -12.83 2.94
C ALA A 178 9.85 -14.15 2.87
N LEU A 179 8.59 -14.12 2.42
CA LEU A 179 7.78 -15.34 2.20
C LEU A 179 8.37 -16.21 1.10
N ASP A 180 8.84 -15.62 -0.01
CA ASP A 180 9.54 -16.34 -1.08
C ASP A 180 10.81 -17.02 -0.55
N TYR A 181 11.64 -16.27 0.20
CA TYR A 181 12.85 -16.79 0.82
C TYR A 181 12.58 -17.96 1.78
N LEU A 182 11.49 -17.92 2.50
CA LEU A 182 11.04 -19.00 3.38
C LEU A 182 10.38 -20.17 2.62
N GLY A 183 10.22 -20.04 1.30
CA GLY A 183 9.58 -21.03 0.45
C GLY A 183 8.05 -21.03 0.54
N TYR A 184 7.44 -19.98 1.07
CA TYR A 184 5.98 -19.78 1.18
C TYR A 184 5.45 -18.68 0.26
N GLY A 185 6.24 -18.22 -0.69
CA GLY A 185 5.87 -17.17 -1.61
C GLY A 185 5.24 -17.66 -2.91
N LEU A 186 5.71 -17.11 -4.02
CA LEU A 186 5.25 -17.45 -5.36
C LEU A 186 5.54 -18.94 -5.71
N PRO A 187 4.85 -19.49 -6.73
CA PRO A 187 5.13 -20.84 -7.19
C PRO A 187 6.61 -21.02 -7.57
N ALA A 188 7.14 -22.21 -7.31
CA ALA A 188 8.54 -22.53 -7.62
C ALA A 188 8.90 -22.24 -9.09
N GLY A 189 10.06 -21.63 -9.32
CA GLY A 189 10.49 -21.19 -10.65
C GLY A 189 9.98 -19.82 -11.08
N SER A 190 9.19 -19.13 -10.25
CA SER A 190 8.82 -17.72 -10.49
C SER A 190 10.05 -16.83 -10.27
N ALA A 191 10.26 -15.88 -11.19
CA ALA A 191 11.32 -14.89 -11.02
C ALA A 191 10.95 -13.94 -9.87
N SER A 192 11.67 -14.05 -8.73
CA SER A 192 11.53 -13.14 -7.59
C SER A 192 12.88 -12.94 -6.89
N LEU A 193 13.02 -11.80 -6.23
CA LEU A 193 14.23 -11.49 -5.46
C LEU A 193 14.36 -12.41 -4.22
N GLY A 194 13.23 -12.81 -3.63
CA GLY A 194 13.21 -13.74 -2.50
C GLY A 194 13.65 -15.13 -2.92
N GLU A 195 13.22 -15.64 -4.07
CA GLU A 195 13.67 -16.90 -4.65
C GLU A 195 15.18 -16.85 -4.96
N MET A 196 15.67 -15.74 -5.53
CA MET A 196 17.11 -15.56 -5.76
C MET A 196 17.91 -15.61 -4.45
N ALA A 197 17.41 -14.98 -3.39
CA ALA A 197 18.03 -15.04 -2.06
C ALA A 197 18.01 -16.46 -1.47
N LEU A 198 16.94 -17.24 -1.70
CA LEU A 198 16.85 -18.64 -1.31
C LEU A 198 17.88 -19.49 -2.06
N GLN A 199 18.02 -19.29 -3.37
CA GLN A 199 19.03 -19.96 -4.19
C GLN A 199 20.45 -19.60 -3.74
N ALA A 200 20.71 -18.34 -3.36
CA ALA A 200 21.98 -17.92 -2.80
C ALA A 200 22.32 -18.67 -1.51
N LYS A 201 21.36 -18.87 -0.61
CA LYS A 201 21.51 -19.67 0.61
C LYS A 201 21.84 -21.13 0.32
N GLN A 202 21.25 -21.69 -0.74
CA GLN A 202 21.46 -23.09 -1.12
C GLN A 202 22.79 -23.30 -1.86
N ASN A 203 23.35 -22.25 -2.48
CA ASN A 203 24.52 -22.27 -3.31
C ASN A 203 25.62 -21.33 -2.79
N LEU A 204 26.17 -21.60 -1.62
CA LEU A 204 27.21 -20.77 -0.99
C LEU A 204 28.47 -20.61 -1.84
N GLN A 205 28.70 -21.50 -2.81
CA GLN A 205 29.81 -21.43 -3.76
C GLN A 205 29.58 -20.38 -4.87
N ALA A 206 28.39 -19.83 -4.95
CA ALA A 206 27.97 -18.78 -5.91
C ALA A 206 27.66 -17.46 -5.18
N PRO A 207 28.65 -16.79 -4.55
CA PRO A 207 28.41 -15.61 -3.72
C PRO A 207 27.78 -14.45 -4.49
N TRP A 208 27.94 -14.40 -5.81
CA TRP A 208 27.31 -13.38 -6.66
C TRP A 208 25.77 -13.41 -6.57
N LEU A 209 25.13 -14.56 -6.32
CA LEU A 209 23.67 -14.63 -6.14
C LEU A 209 23.22 -13.82 -4.91
N ALA A 210 23.96 -13.93 -3.80
CA ALA A 210 23.68 -13.17 -2.58
C ALA A 210 23.88 -11.66 -2.80
N PHE A 211 25.02 -11.28 -3.39
CA PHE A 211 25.32 -9.88 -3.68
C PHE A 211 24.33 -9.28 -4.66
N THR A 212 24.00 -9.99 -5.73
CA THR A 212 23.04 -9.51 -6.73
C THR A 212 21.66 -9.30 -6.10
N SER A 213 21.13 -10.28 -5.37
CA SER A 213 19.82 -10.16 -4.72
C SER A 213 19.81 -8.99 -3.71
N PHE A 214 20.83 -8.87 -2.88
CA PHE A 214 20.94 -7.81 -1.87
C PHE A 214 20.99 -6.41 -2.51
N PHE A 215 21.92 -6.19 -3.44
CA PHE A 215 22.07 -4.86 -4.04
C PHE A 215 20.88 -4.48 -4.91
N THR A 216 20.33 -5.42 -5.67
CA THR A 216 19.12 -5.15 -6.45
C THR A 216 17.97 -4.74 -5.53
N PHE A 217 17.76 -5.46 -4.43
CA PHE A 217 16.73 -5.15 -3.46
C PHE A 217 16.96 -3.77 -2.80
N ALA A 218 18.18 -3.50 -2.35
CA ALA A 218 18.53 -2.23 -1.71
C ALA A 218 18.35 -1.03 -2.64
N ILE A 219 18.83 -1.13 -3.89
CA ILE A 219 18.68 -0.08 -4.90
C ILE A 219 17.21 0.13 -5.24
N MET A 220 16.46 -0.95 -5.49
CA MET A 220 15.05 -0.88 -5.82
C MET A 220 14.23 -0.19 -4.72
N LEU A 221 14.41 -0.59 -3.45
CA LEU A 221 13.68 0.03 -2.34
C LEU A 221 14.06 1.50 -2.16
N SER A 222 15.34 1.84 -2.33
CA SER A 222 15.81 3.24 -2.27
C SER A 222 15.18 4.08 -3.37
N LEU A 223 15.16 3.58 -4.62
CA LEU A 223 14.53 4.27 -5.74
C LEU A 223 13.03 4.46 -5.53
N LEU A 224 12.33 3.47 -4.99
CA LEU A 224 10.91 3.59 -4.66
C LEU A 224 10.67 4.73 -3.65
N VAL A 225 11.48 4.84 -2.61
CA VAL A 225 11.36 5.94 -1.63
C VAL A 225 11.51 7.29 -2.32
N PHE A 226 12.55 7.47 -3.17
CA PHE A 226 12.76 8.72 -3.91
C PHE A 226 11.60 9.05 -4.87
N ILE A 227 11.07 8.05 -5.58
CA ILE A 227 9.94 8.23 -6.49
C ILE A 227 8.71 8.73 -5.70
N PHE A 228 8.41 8.09 -4.59
CA PHE A 228 7.26 8.47 -3.76
C PHE A 228 7.45 9.83 -3.07
N GLU A 229 8.69 10.20 -2.69
CA GLU A 229 8.98 11.55 -2.21
C GLU A 229 8.71 12.59 -3.29
N GLY A 230 9.15 12.35 -4.51
CA GLY A 230 8.84 13.21 -5.65
C GLY A 230 7.33 13.33 -5.90
N ILE A 231 6.59 12.23 -5.80
CA ILE A 231 5.13 12.23 -5.91
C ILE A 231 4.50 13.06 -4.78
N ARG A 232 4.90 12.82 -3.53
CA ARG A 232 4.43 13.58 -2.37
C ARG A 232 4.66 15.07 -2.55
N ASP A 233 5.85 15.45 -2.99
CA ASP A 233 6.22 16.84 -3.19
C ASP A 233 5.41 17.54 -4.29
N ALA A 234 5.02 16.80 -5.32
CA ALA A 234 4.14 17.30 -6.38
C ALA A 234 2.68 17.53 -5.89
N PHE A 235 2.27 16.81 -4.83
CA PHE A 235 0.93 16.97 -4.24
C PHE A 235 0.87 17.89 -3.02
N ASP A 236 2.01 18.41 -2.54
CA ASP A 236 2.03 19.33 -1.41
C ASP A 236 1.68 20.76 -1.88
N PRO A 237 0.46 21.26 -1.56
CA PRO A 237 0.04 22.59 -2.00
C PRO A 237 0.90 23.72 -1.40
N ARG A 238 1.65 23.44 -0.33
CA ARG A 238 2.52 24.46 0.33
C ARG A 238 3.75 24.79 -0.48
N LYS A 239 4.18 23.91 -1.41
CA LYS A 239 5.34 24.15 -2.28
C LYS A 239 5.02 24.89 -3.57
N THR A 240 3.73 24.96 -3.95
CA THR A 240 3.27 25.60 -5.19
C THR A 240 3.25 27.13 -5.12
N PHE A 241 3.42 27.71 -3.93
CA PHE A 241 3.40 29.17 -3.69
C PHE A 241 4.78 29.77 -3.32
N ARG A 242 5.87 29.09 -3.72
CA ARG A 242 7.22 29.67 -3.61
C ARG A 242 7.86 29.88 -4.98
#